data_bd5c609e9d0e6b5c96ac721b83322118
#
_entry.id   bd5c609e9d0e6b5c96ac721b83322118
#
_cell.length_a   1.000
_cell.length_b   1.000
_cell.length_c   1.000
_cell.angle_alpha   90.00
_cell.angle_beta   90.00
_cell.angle_gamma   90.00
#
_symmetry.space_group_name_H-M   'P 1'
#
loop_
_entity.id
_entity.type
_entity.pdbx_description
1 polymer ?
#
loop_
_entity_poly.entity_id
_entity_poly.type
_entity_poly.pdbx_seq_one_letter_code
_entity_poly.pdbx_strand_id
1 'polypeptide(L)'
;MLKQVDRLDRVFQALADPSRRVMVERLTRGPASVSELGKPLDMSLPAVVQHLQVLEASGLIKTEKVGRVRTCSIEPKTLRQAEQWISDRRTTWEIRLDRLGEYLAVTPDEPKIKRRKR
;
A
#
# COMPACT_ATOMS: atom_id res chain seq x y z
N MET A 1 -20.04 -6.26 1.63
CA MET A 1 -19.60 -5.07 2.34
C MET A 1 -18.63 -5.35 3.45
N LEU A 2 -18.97 -6.21 4.38
CA LEU A 2 -18.04 -6.60 5.45
C LEU A 2 -16.75 -7.23 4.93
N LYS A 3 -16.85 -8.01 3.86
CA LYS A 3 -15.70 -8.66 3.25
C LYS A 3 -14.68 -7.66 2.68
N GLN A 4 -15.17 -6.57 2.12
CA GLN A 4 -14.30 -5.54 1.56
C GLN A 4 -13.57 -4.76 2.66
N VAL A 5 -14.29 -4.45 3.73
CA VAL A 5 -13.71 -3.76 4.89
C VAL A 5 -12.63 -4.65 5.52
N ASP A 6 -12.92 -5.94 5.68
CA ASP A 6 -11.94 -6.90 6.19
C ASP A 6 -10.68 -6.95 5.34
N ARG A 7 -10.83 -6.95 4.03
CA ARG A 7 -9.70 -6.98 3.11
C ARG A 7 -8.83 -5.75 3.25
N LEU A 8 -9.46 -4.58 3.26
CA LEU A 8 -8.72 -3.32 3.41
C LEU A 8 -8.00 -3.26 4.74
N ASP A 9 -8.67 -3.70 5.80
CA ASP A 9 -8.05 -3.75 7.12
C ASP A 9 -6.80 -4.62 7.11
N ARG A 10 -6.88 -5.79 6.50
CA ARG A 10 -5.73 -6.69 6.41
C ARG A 10 -4.60 -6.12 5.59
N VAL A 11 -4.95 -5.44 4.50
CA VAL A 11 -3.95 -4.80 3.65
C VAL A 11 -3.21 -3.73 4.43
N PHE A 12 -3.91 -2.85 5.11
CA PHE A 12 -3.28 -1.79 5.88
C PHE A 12 -2.50 -2.32 7.07
N GLN A 13 -3.01 -3.35 7.74
CA GLN A 13 -2.26 -4.02 8.80
C GLN A 13 -0.97 -4.65 8.29
N ALA A 14 -1.05 -5.30 7.13
CA ALA A 14 0.14 -5.89 6.53
C ALA A 14 1.18 -4.84 6.19
N LEU A 15 0.75 -3.68 5.70
CA LEU A 15 1.64 -2.59 5.34
C LEU A 15 2.10 -1.75 6.54
N ALA A 16 1.55 -1.99 7.71
CA ALA A 16 1.94 -1.23 8.91
C ALA A 16 3.32 -1.62 9.44
N ASP A 17 3.84 -2.77 9.05
CA ASP A 17 5.14 -3.25 9.51
C ASP A 17 6.24 -2.85 8.52
N PRO A 18 7.35 -2.24 9.00
CA PRO A 18 8.42 -1.80 8.11
C PRO A 18 9.07 -2.93 7.33
N SER A 19 9.26 -4.10 7.93
CA SER A 19 9.87 -5.23 7.23
C SER A 19 9.00 -5.70 6.07
N ARG A 20 7.70 -5.74 6.30
CA ARG A 20 6.78 -6.13 5.23
C ARG A 20 6.75 -5.10 4.11
N ARG A 21 6.87 -3.80 4.44
CA ARG A 21 6.97 -2.78 3.40
C ARG A 21 8.22 -2.94 2.54
N VAL A 22 9.35 -3.28 3.16
CA VAL A 22 10.58 -3.56 2.43
C VAL A 22 10.38 -4.72 1.46
N MET A 23 9.71 -5.78 1.90
CA MET A 23 9.41 -6.93 1.05
C MET A 23 8.53 -6.54 -0.13
N VAL A 24 7.48 -5.77 0.11
CA VAL A 24 6.60 -5.31 -0.96
C VAL A 24 7.37 -4.43 -1.95
N GLU A 25 8.19 -3.52 -1.47
CA GLU A 25 9.02 -2.68 -2.35
C GLU A 25 9.92 -3.52 -3.23
N ARG A 26 10.55 -4.53 -2.66
CA ARG A 26 11.40 -5.43 -3.45
C ARG A 26 10.60 -6.11 -4.55
N LEU A 27 9.39 -6.56 -4.22
CA LEU A 27 8.54 -7.29 -5.16
C LEU A 27 7.97 -6.41 -6.26
N THR A 28 7.96 -5.09 -6.08
CA THR A 28 7.57 -4.19 -7.17
C THR A 28 8.55 -4.22 -8.33
N ARG A 29 9.76 -4.71 -8.10
CA ARG A 29 10.78 -4.82 -9.14
C ARG A 29 10.75 -6.18 -9.85
N GLY A 30 9.91 -7.08 -9.40
CA GLY A 30 9.75 -8.40 -9.98
C GLY A 30 9.68 -9.48 -8.91
N PRO A 31 9.31 -10.69 -9.30
CA PRO A 31 9.23 -11.81 -8.38
C PRO A 31 10.56 -12.08 -7.68
N ALA A 32 10.48 -12.64 -6.49
CA ALA A 32 11.67 -12.97 -5.71
C ALA A 32 11.37 -14.19 -4.85
N SER A 33 12.42 -14.96 -4.56
CA SER A 33 12.31 -16.09 -3.67
C SER A 33 12.25 -15.64 -2.21
N VAL A 34 11.80 -16.52 -1.34
CA VAL A 34 11.78 -16.26 0.09
C VAL A 34 13.16 -15.87 0.60
N SER A 35 14.19 -16.60 0.14
CA SER A 35 15.58 -16.33 0.54
C SER A 35 16.04 -14.93 0.12
N GLU A 36 15.70 -14.55 -1.10
CA GLU A 36 16.07 -13.23 -1.62
C GLU A 36 15.40 -12.10 -0.83
N LEU A 37 14.16 -12.32 -0.43
CA LEU A 37 13.43 -11.31 0.35
C LEU A 37 14.00 -11.16 1.75
N GLY A 38 14.54 -12.22 2.30
CA GLY A 38 15.09 -12.18 3.66
C GLY A 38 16.48 -11.58 3.76
N LYS A 39 17.25 -11.60 2.67
CA LYS A 39 18.65 -11.15 2.71
C LYS A 39 18.86 -9.76 3.28
N PRO A 40 18.13 -8.72 2.82
CA PRO A 40 18.34 -7.38 3.36
C PRO A 40 17.75 -7.16 4.74
N LEU A 41 17.00 -8.12 5.25
CA LEU A 41 16.32 -8.00 6.54
C LEU A 41 17.04 -8.89 7.52
N ASP A 42 17.76 -8.36 8.41
CA ASP A 42 18.54 -9.12 9.39
C ASP A 42 17.62 -9.92 10.33
N MET A 43 16.98 -10.95 9.79
CA MET A 43 16.06 -11.77 10.55
C MET A 43 16.12 -13.24 10.10
N SER A 44 15.64 -14.12 10.93
CA SER A 44 15.63 -15.55 10.65
C SER A 44 14.67 -15.90 9.51
N LEU A 45 14.94 -17.02 8.86
CA LEU A 45 14.05 -17.48 7.79
C LEU A 45 12.62 -17.72 8.27
N PRO A 46 12.36 -18.33 9.43
CA PRO A 46 11.01 -18.44 9.94
C PRO A 46 10.31 -17.09 10.12
N ALA A 47 11.04 -16.05 10.55
CA ALA A 47 10.48 -14.72 10.68
C ALA A 47 10.08 -14.15 9.31
N VAL A 48 10.92 -14.35 8.31
CA VAL A 48 10.61 -13.94 6.93
C VAL A 48 9.34 -14.63 6.45
N VAL A 49 9.24 -15.93 6.69
CA VAL A 49 8.06 -16.72 6.29
C VAL A 49 6.79 -16.19 6.97
N GLN A 50 6.87 -15.85 8.26
CA GLN A 50 5.72 -15.28 8.97
C GLN A 50 5.24 -13.98 8.36
N HIS A 51 6.17 -13.09 8.01
CA HIS A 51 5.83 -11.83 7.35
C HIS A 51 5.18 -12.08 5.99
N LEU A 52 5.71 -13.04 5.24
CA LEU A 52 5.15 -13.37 3.94
C LEU A 52 3.76 -13.97 4.04
N GLN A 53 3.50 -14.75 5.09
CA GLN A 53 2.17 -15.30 5.34
C GLN A 53 1.15 -14.19 5.61
N VAL A 54 1.53 -13.16 6.36
CA VAL A 54 0.67 -12.01 6.61
C VAL A 54 0.37 -11.28 5.29
N LEU A 55 1.39 -11.06 4.48
CA LEU A 55 1.23 -10.41 3.17
C LEU A 55 0.35 -11.23 2.23
N GLU A 56 0.53 -12.54 2.24
CA GLU A 56 -0.28 -13.43 1.40
C GLU A 56 -1.73 -13.45 1.87
N ALA A 57 -1.96 -13.52 3.18
CA ALA A 57 -3.31 -13.52 3.74
C ALA A 57 -4.05 -12.22 3.45
N SER A 58 -3.32 -11.11 3.33
CA SER A 58 -3.91 -9.82 2.96
C SER A 58 -4.26 -9.72 1.48
N GLY A 59 -3.73 -10.62 0.66
CA GLY A 59 -3.90 -10.59 -0.78
C GLY A 59 -2.89 -9.71 -1.52
N LEU A 60 -1.96 -9.07 -0.81
CA LEU A 60 -0.97 -8.20 -1.45
C LEU A 60 0.04 -8.97 -2.30
N ILE A 61 0.33 -10.19 -1.90
CA ILE A 61 1.25 -11.04 -2.64
C ILE A 61 0.63 -12.41 -2.85
N LYS A 62 1.16 -13.11 -3.82
CA LYS A 62 0.88 -14.52 -4.01
C LYS A 62 2.20 -15.27 -4.04
N THR A 63 2.16 -16.51 -3.61
CA THR A 63 3.34 -17.36 -3.63
C THR A 63 3.08 -18.56 -4.50
N GLU A 64 4.14 -19.03 -5.14
CA GLU A 64 4.05 -20.13 -6.08
C GLU A 64 5.30 -20.96 -5.93
N LYS A 65 5.13 -22.26 -5.85
CA LYS A 65 6.28 -23.15 -5.76
C LYS A 65 6.68 -23.57 -7.17
N VAL A 66 7.89 -23.19 -7.57
CA VAL A 66 8.45 -23.57 -8.85
C VAL A 66 9.64 -24.48 -8.57
N GLY A 67 9.48 -25.78 -8.84
CA GLY A 67 10.47 -26.75 -8.43
C GLY A 67 10.58 -26.82 -6.92
N ARG A 68 11.75 -26.54 -6.39
CA ARG A 68 11.99 -26.50 -4.93
C ARG A 68 11.97 -25.11 -4.36
N VAL A 69 11.74 -24.12 -5.21
CA VAL A 69 11.84 -22.73 -4.80
C VAL A 69 10.44 -22.13 -4.68
N ARG A 70 10.16 -21.51 -3.54
CA ARG A 70 8.95 -20.74 -3.36
C ARG A 70 9.19 -19.30 -3.80
N THR A 71 8.45 -18.88 -4.81
CA THR A 71 8.58 -17.56 -5.40
C THR A 71 7.39 -16.71 -5.05
N CYS A 72 7.65 -15.48 -4.65
CA CYS A 72 6.62 -14.51 -4.28
C CYS A 72 6.51 -13.45 -5.37
N SER A 73 5.30 -12.97 -5.58
CA SER A 73 5.05 -11.87 -6.53
C SER A 73 3.93 -10.98 -6.01
N ILE A 74 3.93 -9.74 -6.45
CA ILE A 74 2.87 -8.77 -6.10
C ILE A 74 1.57 -9.17 -6.77
N GLU A 75 0.46 -8.95 -6.06
CA GLU A 75 -0.86 -9.02 -6.65
C GLU A 75 -1.31 -7.59 -6.94
N PRO A 76 -1.21 -7.14 -8.21
CA PRO A 76 -1.47 -5.73 -8.54
C PRO A 76 -2.89 -5.28 -8.22
N LYS A 77 -3.85 -6.19 -8.32
CA LYS A 77 -5.25 -5.87 -8.07
C LYS A 77 -5.46 -5.40 -6.63
N THR A 78 -4.88 -6.09 -5.67
CA THR A 78 -5.02 -5.73 -4.26
C THR A 78 -4.36 -4.38 -3.97
N LEU A 79 -3.19 -4.17 -4.55
CA LEU A 79 -2.48 -2.91 -4.38
C LEU A 79 -3.29 -1.74 -4.95
N ARG A 80 -3.90 -1.94 -6.13
CA ARG A 80 -4.76 -0.93 -6.73
C ARG A 80 -5.99 -0.63 -5.88
N GLN A 81 -6.56 -1.63 -5.24
CA GLN A 81 -7.72 -1.42 -4.36
C GLN A 81 -7.38 -0.53 -3.18
N ALA A 82 -6.21 -0.75 -2.57
CA ALA A 82 -5.75 0.08 -1.47
C ALA A 82 -5.49 1.51 -1.95
N GLU A 83 -4.84 1.64 -3.09
CA GLU A 83 -4.56 2.94 -3.69
C GLU A 83 -5.86 3.68 -4.01
N GLN A 84 -6.84 2.99 -4.55
CA GLN A 84 -8.13 3.58 -4.89
C GLN A 84 -8.82 4.12 -3.65
N TRP A 85 -8.79 3.36 -2.56
CA TRP A 85 -9.40 3.82 -1.32
C TRP A 85 -8.76 5.12 -0.84
N ILE A 86 -7.42 5.16 -0.84
CA ILE A 86 -6.68 6.36 -0.44
C ILE A 86 -6.97 7.52 -1.39
N SER A 87 -6.95 7.26 -2.67
CA SER A 87 -7.21 8.26 -3.70
C SER A 87 -8.59 8.89 -3.54
N ASP A 88 -9.60 8.07 -3.25
CA ASP A 88 -10.96 8.57 -3.05
C ASP A 88 -11.05 9.51 -1.85
N ARG A 89 -10.35 9.19 -0.77
CA ARG A 89 -10.33 10.06 0.42
C ARG A 89 -9.63 11.38 0.11
N ARG A 90 -8.52 11.30 -0.62
CA ARG A 90 -7.78 12.49 -1.02
C ARG A 90 -8.61 13.39 -1.93
N THR A 91 -9.27 12.81 -2.92
CA THR A 91 -10.11 13.56 -3.86
C THR A 91 -11.23 14.28 -3.13
N THR A 92 -11.91 13.61 -2.21
CA THR A 92 -12.97 14.21 -1.41
C THR A 92 -12.44 15.39 -0.61
N TRP A 93 -11.29 15.23 0.02
CA TRP A 93 -10.65 16.28 0.81
C TRP A 93 -10.26 17.47 -0.07
N GLU A 94 -9.70 17.20 -1.24
CA GLU A 94 -9.29 18.24 -2.18
C GLU A 94 -10.47 19.05 -2.67
N ILE A 95 -11.59 18.40 -2.98
CA ILE A 95 -12.80 19.09 -3.40
C ILE A 95 -13.29 20.03 -2.29
N ARG A 96 -13.28 19.58 -1.05
CA ARG A 96 -13.67 20.40 0.08
C ARG A 96 -12.76 21.59 0.26
N LEU A 97 -11.46 21.40 0.10
CA LEU A 97 -10.49 22.49 0.17
C LEU A 97 -10.70 23.50 -0.93
N ASP A 98 -11.00 23.03 -2.13
CA ASP A 98 -11.29 23.92 -3.27
C ASP A 98 -12.52 24.78 -3.00
N ARG A 99 -13.58 24.17 -2.49
CA ARG A 99 -14.81 24.89 -2.13
C ARG A 99 -14.55 25.93 -1.06
N LEU A 100 -13.76 25.58 -0.05
CA LEU A 100 -13.39 26.53 0.99
C LEU A 100 -12.59 27.68 0.40
N GLY A 101 -11.64 27.37 -0.48
CA GLY A 101 -10.84 28.38 -1.15
C GLY A 101 -11.69 29.33 -1.97
N GLU A 102 -12.67 28.82 -2.72
CA GLU A 102 -13.60 29.62 -3.46
C GLU A 102 -14.42 30.54 -2.55
N TYR A 103 -14.90 29.99 -1.44
CA TYR A 103 -15.65 30.76 -0.46
C TYR A 103 -14.82 31.91 0.09
N LEU A 104 -13.57 31.63 0.46
CA LEU A 104 -12.66 32.64 0.98
C LEU A 104 -12.25 33.67 -0.09
N ALA A 105 -12.18 33.26 -1.33
CA ALA A 105 -11.81 34.14 -2.43
C ALA A 105 -12.87 35.20 -2.73
N VAL A 106 -14.10 35.02 -2.26
CA VAL A 106 -15.16 36.04 -2.39
C VAL A 106 -14.90 37.21 -1.47
N THR A 107 -14.06 37.06 -0.45
CA THR A 107 -13.69 38.15 0.45
C THR A 107 -12.67 39.05 -0.26
N PRO A 108 -12.99 40.36 -0.45
CA PRO A 108 -12.20 41.20 -1.38
C PRO A 108 -10.74 41.41 -1.03
N ASP A 109 -10.38 41.26 0.25
CA ASP A 109 -9.04 41.61 0.72
C ASP A 109 -8.12 40.41 0.97
N GLU A 110 -8.53 39.24 0.58
CA GLU A 110 -7.76 38.05 0.86
C GLU A 110 -6.90 37.65 -0.34
N PRO A 111 -5.58 37.52 -0.16
CA PRO A 111 -4.74 37.04 -1.23
C PRO A 111 -5.02 35.56 -1.54
N LYS A 112 -5.03 35.23 -2.82
CA LYS A 112 -5.22 33.86 -3.24
C LYS A 112 -4.01 33.02 -2.82
N ILE A 113 -4.27 31.94 -2.12
CA ILE A 113 -3.23 30.99 -1.79
C ILE A 113 -3.06 30.03 -2.96
N LYS A 114 -1.85 29.98 -3.53
CA LYS A 114 -1.57 29.06 -4.62
C LYS A 114 -1.43 27.65 -4.08
N ARG A 115 -2.13 26.73 -4.70
CA ARG A 115 -1.99 25.32 -4.35
C ARG A 115 -0.65 24.79 -4.82
N ARG A 116 -0.03 24.01 -3.96
CA ARG A 116 1.18 23.30 -4.34
C ARG A 116 0.82 22.15 -5.26
N LYS A 117 1.52 22.08 -6.37
CA LYS A 117 1.44 20.93 -7.26
C LYS A 117 2.42 19.87 -6.82
N ARG A 118 2.02 18.66 -6.96
CA ARG A 118 2.89 17.52 -6.69
C ARG A 118 2.99 16.63 -7.88
#